data_2c69975ea1f9f84f5fc9779396dec3e0
#
_entry.id   2c69975ea1f9f84f5fc9779396dec3e0
#
_cell.length_a   1.000
_cell.length_b   1.000
_cell.length_c   1.000
_cell.angle_alpha   90.00
_cell.angle_beta   90.00
_cell.angle_gamma   90.00
#
_symmetry.space_group_name_H-M   'P 1'
#
loop_
_entity.id
_entity.type
_entity.pdbx_description
1 polymer ?
#
loop_
_entity_poly.entity_id
_entity_poly.type
_entity_poly.pdbx_seq_one_letter_code
_entity_poly.pdbx_strand_id
1 'polypeptide(L)'
;MKVVDQLRSVRHTFSTNRVRAALTLLGIMIGAGSIVLLAGLLRGGEEALLRTSQRANEADLVQIRRDEPPAKQLNKTRRLLAVGDQENLESSPLLGGAPVASEAARDTNIYTPKRKHVRMVGGAPNARGLYRLEVEKGRFLTDDDLFQRRRVCVMGHSIFNEIFEGKESLDGLTLTLEGQVWTVIGVLKVKPVLGGGGDGFWLWNNKVVIPHTTFDAMFSAQHETNRVFVRLGESTLLATKLKAAEGVIRDTILRRHLGVENFKIEGEEGEANQERLILAIIKMLLLGTGLLSLFVGGINIMNIMLVTVTERTREIGVRRAVGATPTAIMMQFLLEASFIALTGGVIGVLGALFLSWMLALLLTHLLGAWTLHIEYWSILLGLGLSIFTGITFGLFPAWRAARLDPVEALRYE
;
A
#
# COMPACT_ATOMS: atom_id res chain seq x y z
N MET A 1 40.52 -27.02 -5.82
CA MET A 1 39.74 -27.15 -7.09
C MET A 1 39.50 -25.75 -7.64
N LYS A 2 39.84 -25.49 -8.88
CA LYS A 2 39.67 -24.14 -9.48
C LYS A 2 38.21 -23.92 -9.81
N VAL A 3 37.69 -22.72 -9.61
CA VAL A 3 36.29 -22.29 -9.91
C VAL A 3 35.88 -22.67 -11.37
N VAL A 4 36.88 -22.71 -12.27
CA VAL A 4 36.70 -23.12 -13.67
C VAL A 4 36.26 -24.58 -13.82
N ASP A 5 36.72 -25.49 -12.95
CA ASP A 5 36.36 -26.91 -13.00
C ASP A 5 34.90 -27.11 -12.53
N GLN A 6 34.45 -26.29 -11.57
CA GLN A 6 33.04 -26.27 -11.10
C GLN A 6 32.09 -25.77 -12.19
N LEU A 7 32.46 -24.71 -12.90
CA LEU A 7 31.67 -24.18 -14.03
C LEU A 7 31.53 -25.21 -15.14
N ARG A 8 32.59 -26.00 -15.43
CA ARG A 8 32.59 -27.07 -16.42
C ARG A 8 31.69 -28.24 -16.01
N SER A 9 31.71 -28.60 -14.73
CA SER A 9 30.86 -29.65 -14.15
C SER A 9 29.38 -29.27 -14.20
N VAL A 10 29.04 -28.05 -13.80
CA VAL A 10 27.69 -27.50 -13.86
C VAL A 10 27.18 -27.49 -15.31
N ARG A 11 27.98 -27.02 -16.27
CA ARG A 11 27.62 -27.01 -17.68
C ARG A 11 27.33 -28.41 -18.21
N HIS A 12 28.07 -29.43 -17.77
CA HIS A 12 27.85 -30.82 -18.19
C HIS A 12 26.54 -31.35 -17.62
N THR A 13 26.21 -31.07 -16.35
CA THR A 13 24.97 -31.47 -15.68
C THR A 13 23.75 -30.85 -16.40
N PHE A 14 23.86 -29.60 -16.88
CA PHE A 14 22.82 -28.93 -17.64
C PHE A 14 22.62 -29.49 -19.06
N SER A 15 23.66 -30.07 -19.68
CA SER A 15 23.56 -30.61 -21.03
C SER A 15 22.87 -31.97 -21.10
N THR A 16 22.98 -32.76 -20.05
CA THR A 16 22.49 -34.17 -20.02
C THR A 16 20.97 -34.25 -19.73
N ASN A 17 20.41 -33.35 -18.90
CA ASN A 17 18.99 -33.35 -18.53
C ASN A 17 18.40 -31.93 -18.54
N ARG A 18 18.29 -31.30 -19.71
CA ARG A 18 17.92 -29.90 -19.90
C ARG A 18 16.61 -29.50 -19.23
N VAL A 19 15.56 -30.32 -19.35
CA VAL A 19 14.24 -30.00 -18.80
C VAL A 19 14.24 -29.95 -17.28
N ARG A 20 14.90 -30.94 -16.64
CA ARG A 20 14.98 -31.02 -15.18
C ARG A 20 15.83 -29.89 -14.59
N ALA A 21 16.95 -29.59 -15.25
CA ALA A 21 17.81 -28.48 -14.87
C ALA A 21 17.09 -27.13 -15.02
N ALA A 22 16.35 -26.93 -16.11
CA ALA A 22 15.54 -25.72 -16.33
C ALA A 22 14.46 -25.56 -15.25
N LEU A 23 13.71 -26.62 -14.92
CA LEU A 23 12.68 -26.60 -13.88
C LEU A 23 13.27 -26.26 -12.47
N THR A 24 14.46 -26.79 -12.19
CA THR A 24 15.14 -26.51 -10.92
C THR A 24 15.57 -25.05 -10.81
N LEU A 25 16.23 -24.55 -11.88
CA LEU A 25 16.60 -23.13 -11.93
C LEU A 25 15.39 -22.23 -11.86
N LEU A 26 14.31 -22.58 -12.55
CA LEU A 26 13.07 -21.84 -12.59
C LEU A 26 12.43 -21.73 -11.19
N GLY A 27 12.41 -22.82 -10.42
CA GLY A 27 11.90 -22.80 -9.03
C GLY A 27 12.69 -21.86 -8.13
N ILE A 28 14.03 -21.92 -8.19
CA ILE A 28 14.90 -21.05 -7.38
C ILE A 28 14.84 -19.59 -7.89
N MET A 29 14.82 -19.41 -9.19
CA MET A 29 14.72 -18.11 -9.84
C MET A 29 13.43 -17.39 -9.44
N ILE A 30 12.28 -18.08 -9.48
CA ILE A 30 11.00 -17.54 -9.04
C ILE A 30 11.04 -17.23 -7.54
N GLY A 31 11.57 -18.14 -6.73
CA GLY A 31 11.63 -17.97 -5.27
C GLY A 31 12.49 -16.77 -4.86
N ALA A 32 13.73 -16.68 -5.33
CA ALA A 32 14.62 -15.56 -5.03
C ALA A 32 14.12 -14.26 -5.67
N GLY A 33 13.65 -14.34 -6.91
CA GLY A 33 13.14 -13.20 -7.65
C GLY A 33 11.88 -12.60 -7.03
N SER A 34 10.94 -13.43 -6.56
CA SER A 34 9.74 -12.94 -5.90
C SER A 34 10.04 -12.12 -4.63
N ILE A 35 11.01 -12.54 -3.82
CA ILE A 35 11.42 -11.81 -2.62
C ILE A 35 11.90 -10.39 -2.98
N VAL A 36 12.75 -10.27 -4.00
CA VAL A 36 13.30 -8.98 -4.43
C VAL A 36 12.24 -8.11 -5.09
N LEU A 37 11.45 -8.67 -5.99
CA LEU A 37 10.37 -7.95 -6.68
C LEU A 37 9.37 -7.38 -5.68
N LEU A 38 8.97 -8.19 -4.72
CA LEU A 38 7.96 -7.80 -3.73
C LEU A 38 8.46 -6.77 -2.74
N ALA A 39 9.71 -6.89 -2.28
CA ALA A 39 10.32 -5.88 -1.42
C ALA A 39 10.35 -4.50 -2.14
N GLY A 40 10.73 -4.49 -3.42
CA GLY A 40 10.74 -3.28 -4.23
C GLY A 40 9.36 -2.67 -4.46
N LEU A 41 8.37 -3.49 -4.78
CA LEU A 41 6.98 -3.04 -5.00
C LEU A 41 6.34 -2.49 -3.73
N LEU A 42 6.51 -3.19 -2.60
CA LEU A 42 5.95 -2.77 -1.33
C LEU A 42 6.56 -1.45 -0.86
N ARG A 43 7.88 -1.29 -1.02
CA ARG A 43 8.55 -0.05 -0.65
C ARG A 43 8.15 1.11 -1.56
N GLY A 44 8.10 0.87 -2.87
CA GLY A 44 7.60 1.86 -3.83
C GLY A 44 6.16 2.27 -3.54
N GLY A 45 5.30 1.33 -3.18
CA GLY A 45 3.90 1.58 -2.77
C GLY A 45 3.81 2.38 -1.47
N GLU A 46 4.56 1.98 -0.45
CA GLU A 46 4.62 2.70 0.83
C GLU A 46 5.09 4.15 0.64
N GLU A 47 6.13 4.38 -0.13
CA GLU A 47 6.62 5.73 -0.41
C GLU A 47 5.65 6.54 -1.28
N ALA A 48 5.00 5.91 -2.23
CA ALA A 48 3.99 6.57 -3.05
C ALA A 48 2.76 6.97 -2.19
N LEU A 49 2.33 6.13 -1.25
CA LEU A 49 1.30 6.45 -0.26
C LEU A 49 1.74 7.62 0.64
N LEU A 50 2.95 7.56 1.22
CA LEU A 50 3.49 8.63 2.05
C LEU A 50 3.61 9.96 1.31
N ARG A 51 4.09 9.94 0.07
CA ARG A 51 4.16 11.15 -0.77
C ARG A 51 2.78 11.71 -1.08
N THR A 52 1.77 10.85 -1.23
CA THR A 52 0.40 11.26 -1.50
C THR A 52 -0.23 11.85 -0.24
N SER A 53 -0.07 11.25 0.92
CA SER A 53 -0.57 11.79 2.18
C SER A 53 0.14 13.11 2.55
N GLN A 54 1.46 13.20 2.36
CA GLN A 54 2.22 14.44 2.55
C GLN A 54 1.81 15.54 1.56
N ARG A 55 1.57 15.19 0.29
CA ARG A 55 1.07 16.15 -0.72
C ARG A 55 -0.40 16.52 -0.48
N ALA A 56 -1.20 15.58 0.02
CA ALA A 56 -2.55 15.88 0.47
C ALA A 56 -2.57 16.78 1.70
N ASN A 57 -1.43 16.92 2.40
CA ASN A 57 -1.29 17.76 3.59
C ASN A 57 -2.34 17.45 4.66
N GLU A 58 -2.66 16.17 4.84
CA GLU A 58 -3.70 15.68 5.74
C GLU A 58 -3.14 15.06 7.02
N ALA A 59 -1.81 14.92 7.12
CA ALA A 59 -1.14 14.31 8.28
C ALA A 59 -1.42 15.03 9.62
N ASP A 60 -1.78 16.32 9.55
CA ASP A 60 -2.14 17.14 10.69
C ASP A 60 -3.66 17.27 10.89
N LEU A 61 -4.45 16.50 10.12
CA LEU A 61 -5.90 16.54 10.16
C LEU A 61 -6.46 15.39 10.99
N VAL A 62 -7.12 15.71 12.08
CA VAL A 62 -7.85 14.74 12.91
C VAL A 62 -9.30 14.76 12.50
N GLN A 63 -9.84 13.59 12.19
CA GLN A 63 -11.24 13.40 11.84
C GLN A 63 -12.01 12.83 13.03
N ILE A 64 -13.15 13.42 13.32
CA ILE A 64 -14.13 12.92 14.27
C ILE A 64 -15.36 12.52 13.47
N ARG A 65 -15.76 11.26 13.56
CA ARG A 65 -16.96 10.75 12.89
C ARG A 65 -17.96 10.17 13.87
N ARG A 66 -19.20 10.05 13.45
CA ARG A 66 -20.21 9.30 14.19
C ARG A 66 -19.80 7.85 14.32
N ASP A 67 -20.06 7.31 15.49
CA ASP A 67 -19.95 5.88 15.77
C ASP A 67 -21.11 5.42 16.65
N GLU A 68 -21.31 4.11 16.73
CA GLU A 68 -22.29 3.57 17.67
C GLU A 68 -21.72 3.59 19.08
N PRO A 69 -22.53 3.99 20.07
CA PRO A 69 -22.06 3.99 21.46
C PRO A 69 -21.80 2.56 21.93
N PRO A 70 -20.85 2.36 22.86
CA PRO A 70 -20.60 1.06 23.46
C PRO A 70 -21.90 0.45 24.04
N ALA A 71 -22.01 -0.89 24.00
CA ALA A 71 -23.22 -1.61 24.42
C ALA A 71 -23.77 -1.18 25.78
N LYS A 72 -22.90 -0.79 26.73
CA LYS A 72 -23.29 -0.28 28.06
C LYS A 72 -23.96 1.10 28.04
N GLN A 73 -23.88 1.82 26.93
CA GLN A 73 -24.38 3.20 26.81
C GLN A 73 -25.53 3.35 25.80
N LEU A 74 -25.95 2.25 25.16
CA LEU A 74 -27.01 2.26 24.12
C LEU A 74 -28.32 2.90 24.57
N ASN A 75 -28.69 2.74 25.84
CA ASN A 75 -29.94 3.24 26.42
C ASN A 75 -29.85 4.66 27.00
N LYS A 76 -28.69 5.33 26.90
CA LYS A 76 -28.53 6.69 27.39
C LYS A 76 -29.03 7.71 26.37
N THR A 77 -29.62 8.81 26.88
CA THR A 77 -29.90 9.98 26.03
C THR A 77 -28.59 10.47 25.42
N ARG A 78 -28.58 10.62 24.09
CA ARG A 78 -27.38 11.01 23.34
C ARG A 78 -27.66 12.20 22.45
N ARG A 79 -26.68 13.05 22.28
CA ARG A 79 -26.65 14.07 21.22
C ARG A 79 -25.86 13.51 20.04
N LEU A 80 -26.29 13.86 18.85
CA LEU A 80 -25.56 13.51 17.63
C LEU A 80 -24.49 14.57 17.34
N LEU A 81 -23.48 14.18 16.59
CA LEU A 81 -22.45 15.10 16.14
C LEU A 81 -23.10 16.21 15.31
N ALA A 82 -22.81 17.45 15.61
CA ALA A 82 -23.47 18.61 15.03
C ALA A 82 -22.50 19.81 14.92
N VAL A 83 -22.91 20.86 14.24
CA VAL A 83 -22.13 22.10 14.07
C VAL A 83 -21.70 22.70 15.40
N GLY A 84 -22.49 22.59 16.45
CA GLY A 84 -22.10 23.06 17.78
C GLY A 84 -20.94 22.28 18.42
N ASP A 85 -20.55 21.11 17.91
CA ASP A 85 -19.30 20.45 18.33
C ASP A 85 -18.10 21.15 17.69
N GLN A 86 -18.21 21.63 16.46
CA GLN A 86 -17.22 22.49 15.83
C GLN A 86 -17.00 23.77 16.67
N GLU A 87 -18.07 24.50 17.03
CA GLU A 87 -17.99 25.74 17.78
C GLU A 87 -17.30 25.53 19.14
N ASN A 88 -17.61 24.43 19.84
CA ASN A 88 -16.97 24.10 21.10
C ASN A 88 -15.48 23.74 20.95
N LEU A 89 -15.09 23.08 19.87
CA LEU A 89 -13.69 22.78 19.59
C LEU A 89 -12.92 24.04 19.21
N GLU A 90 -13.50 24.93 18.38
CA GLU A 90 -12.90 26.21 17.99
C GLU A 90 -12.68 27.13 19.19
N SER A 91 -13.63 27.14 20.16
CA SER A 91 -13.51 27.93 21.38
C SER A 91 -12.62 27.31 22.45
N SER A 92 -12.10 26.12 22.23
CA SER A 92 -11.24 25.44 23.22
C SER A 92 -9.84 26.06 23.30
N PRO A 93 -9.44 26.67 24.42
CA PRO A 93 -8.11 27.26 24.59
C PRO A 93 -6.99 26.23 24.45
N LEU A 94 -7.30 24.95 24.75
CA LEU A 94 -6.33 23.86 24.75
C LEU A 94 -5.95 23.43 23.33
N LEU A 95 -6.76 23.74 22.32
CA LEU A 95 -6.47 23.50 20.91
C LEU A 95 -5.74 24.67 20.24
N GLY A 96 -5.48 25.78 21.00
CA GLY A 96 -4.64 26.89 20.55
C GLY A 96 -5.15 27.59 19.28
N GLY A 97 -6.47 27.62 19.06
CA GLY A 97 -7.05 28.20 17.85
C GLY A 97 -6.89 27.32 16.62
N ALA A 98 -6.76 26.02 16.80
CA ALA A 98 -6.71 25.06 15.70
C ALA A 98 -7.93 25.23 14.76
N PRO A 99 -7.74 25.31 13.44
CA PRO A 99 -8.86 25.38 12.52
C PRO A 99 -9.74 24.13 12.62
N VAL A 100 -11.04 24.33 12.75
CA VAL A 100 -12.04 23.27 12.81
C VAL A 100 -13.08 23.48 11.72
N ALA A 101 -13.55 22.42 11.10
CA ALA A 101 -14.70 22.48 10.21
C ALA A 101 -15.56 21.23 10.34
N SER A 102 -16.87 21.43 10.26
CA SER A 102 -17.84 20.33 10.13
C SER A 102 -18.11 20.01 8.67
N GLU A 103 -18.28 18.73 8.39
CA GLU A 103 -18.70 18.23 7.08
C GLU A 103 -20.02 17.46 7.22
N ALA A 104 -21.08 18.02 6.69
CA ALA A 104 -22.30 17.29 6.44
C ALA A 104 -22.25 16.79 4.98
N ALA A 105 -22.38 15.51 4.75
CA ALA A 105 -22.26 14.94 3.42
C ALA A 105 -23.45 14.05 3.09
N ARG A 106 -23.87 14.09 1.83
CA ARG A 106 -24.93 13.26 1.28
C ARG A 106 -24.53 12.77 -0.11
N ASP A 107 -24.77 11.49 -0.33
CA ASP A 107 -24.56 10.90 -1.64
C ASP A 107 -25.81 11.16 -2.50
N THR A 108 -25.61 11.72 -3.68
CA THR A 108 -26.69 12.17 -4.57
C THR A 108 -26.31 12.02 -6.04
N ASN A 109 -27.27 12.30 -6.91
CA ASN A 109 -27.01 12.31 -8.35
C ASN A 109 -27.19 13.74 -8.90
N ILE A 110 -26.28 14.13 -9.77
CA ILE A 110 -26.50 15.23 -10.70
C ILE A 110 -27.40 14.68 -11.81
N TYR A 111 -28.44 15.43 -12.18
CA TYR A 111 -29.37 15.01 -13.24
C TYR A 111 -29.18 15.76 -14.53
N THR A 112 -28.71 16.99 -14.45
CA THR A 112 -28.53 17.88 -15.60
C THR A 112 -27.20 18.62 -15.45
N PRO A 113 -26.37 18.77 -16.51
CA PRO A 113 -26.60 18.33 -17.89
C PRO A 113 -26.40 16.80 -18.13
N LYS A 114 -25.66 16.10 -17.29
CA LYS A 114 -25.44 14.65 -17.39
C LYS A 114 -25.73 13.99 -16.04
N ARG A 115 -26.22 12.76 -16.05
CA ARG A 115 -26.43 12.00 -14.82
C ARG A 115 -25.08 11.47 -14.30
N LYS A 116 -24.74 11.88 -13.08
CA LYS A 116 -23.52 11.44 -12.39
C LYS A 116 -23.79 11.29 -10.90
N HIS A 117 -23.31 10.19 -10.32
CA HIS A 117 -23.32 10.00 -8.89
C HIS A 117 -22.19 10.82 -8.25
N VAL A 118 -22.51 11.62 -7.26
CA VAL A 118 -21.57 12.54 -6.61
C VAL A 118 -21.80 12.60 -5.11
N ARG A 119 -20.79 13.02 -4.38
CA ARG A 119 -20.90 13.35 -2.98
C ARG A 119 -21.08 14.86 -2.81
N MET A 120 -22.26 15.26 -2.37
CA MET A 120 -22.56 16.64 -2.02
C MET A 120 -22.14 16.88 -0.56
N VAL A 121 -21.42 17.97 -0.33
CA VAL A 121 -20.85 18.33 0.97
C VAL A 121 -21.28 19.74 1.34
N GLY A 122 -21.85 19.89 2.52
CA GLY A 122 -22.06 21.20 3.15
C GLY A 122 -20.73 21.71 3.69
N GLY A 123 -20.22 22.79 3.13
CA GLY A 123 -18.94 23.39 3.50
C GLY A 123 -19.06 24.85 3.93
N ALA A 124 -18.01 25.34 4.60
CA ALA A 124 -17.86 26.71 5.02
C ALA A 124 -16.58 27.31 4.40
N PRO A 125 -16.39 28.64 4.38
CA PRO A 125 -15.19 29.28 3.83
C PRO A 125 -13.89 28.80 4.46
N ASN A 126 -13.88 28.49 5.76
CA ASN A 126 -12.73 27.97 6.49
C ASN A 126 -12.29 26.58 6.00
N ALA A 127 -13.19 25.80 5.38
CA ALA A 127 -12.86 24.51 4.79
C ALA A 127 -11.75 24.63 3.73
N ARG A 128 -11.68 25.77 3.00
CA ARG A 128 -10.60 26.03 2.05
C ARG A 128 -9.21 25.95 2.72
N GLY A 129 -9.04 26.64 3.84
CA GLY A 129 -7.80 26.63 4.60
C GLY A 129 -7.55 25.30 5.31
N LEU A 130 -8.60 24.73 5.91
CA LEU A 130 -8.54 23.47 6.62
C LEU A 130 -8.07 22.32 5.73
N TYR A 131 -8.61 22.20 4.51
CA TYR A 131 -8.25 21.13 3.56
C TYR A 131 -7.19 21.56 2.54
N ARG A 132 -6.65 22.80 2.67
CA ARG A 132 -5.69 23.39 1.74
C ARG A 132 -6.16 23.24 0.29
N LEU A 133 -7.42 23.65 0.04
CA LEU A 133 -8.03 23.56 -1.28
C LEU A 133 -7.61 24.77 -2.12
N GLU A 134 -7.12 24.49 -3.32
CA GLU A 134 -6.83 25.49 -4.32
C GLU A 134 -7.99 25.56 -5.32
N VAL A 135 -8.37 26.78 -5.71
CA VAL A 135 -9.39 27.00 -6.74
C VAL A 135 -8.69 27.21 -8.07
N GLU A 136 -9.08 26.45 -9.08
CA GLU A 136 -8.54 26.54 -10.44
C GLU A 136 -9.29 27.60 -11.24
N LYS A 137 -10.62 27.61 -11.14
CA LYS A 137 -11.50 28.57 -11.85
C LYS A 137 -12.54 29.15 -10.89
N GLY A 138 -12.83 30.42 -11.03
CA GLY A 138 -13.85 31.10 -10.22
C GLY A 138 -13.39 31.37 -8.78
N ARG A 139 -14.28 31.18 -7.81
CA ARG A 139 -14.05 31.43 -6.38
C ARG A 139 -14.59 30.30 -5.51
N PHE A 140 -14.09 30.25 -4.28
CA PHE A 140 -14.64 29.40 -3.23
C PHE A 140 -15.85 30.07 -2.55
N LEU A 141 -16.51 29.35 -1.65
CA LEU A 141 -17.60 29.86 -0.83
C LEU A 141 -17.13 31.04 0.01
N THR A 142 -18.03 31.99 0.25
CA THR A 142 -17.84 33.16 1.11
C THR A 142 -18.88 33.17 2.23
N ASP A 143 -18.64 33.96 3.30
CA ASP A 143 -19.59 34.12 4.39
C ASP A 143 -20.92 34.70 3.93
N ASP A 144 -20.91 35.53 2.87
CA ASP A 144 -22.11 36.06 2.26
C ASP A 144 -22.98 34.98 1.60
N ASP A 145 -22.33 33.95 0.96
CA ASP A 145 -23.05 32.82 0.40
C ASP A 145 -23.75 31.98 1.49
N LEU A 146 -23.11 31.87 2.67
CA LEU A 146 -23.69 31.21 3.82
C LEU A 146 -24.85 32.00 4.43
N PHE A 147 -24.61 33.29 4.67
CA PHE A 147 -25.59 34.16 5.30
C PHE A 147 -26.89 34.27 4.46
N GLN A 148 -26.73 34.44 3.16
CA GLN A 148 -27.87 34.55 2.24
C GLN A 148 -28.42 33.18 1.81
N ARG A 149 -27.85 32.09 2.26
CA ARG A 149 -28.22 30.71 1.86
C ARG A 149 -28.31 30.58 0.34
N ARG A 150 -27.30 31.11 -0.37
CA ARG A 150 -27.29 31.09 -1.83
C ARG A 150 -27.21 29.64 -2.35
N ARG A 151 -27.89 29.37 -3.45
CA ARG A 151 -27.81 28.10 -4.17
C ARG A 151 -26.62 28.11 -5.13
N VAL A 152 -25.43 28.14 -4.58
CA VAL A 152 -24.18 28.13 -5.32
C VAL A 152 -23.37 26.86 -4.95
N CYS A 153 -22.54 26.42 -5.88
CA CYS A 153 -21.70 25.26 -5.63
C CYS A 153 -20.28 25.42 -6.20
N VAL A 154 -19.33 24.76 -5.53
CA VAL A 154 -17.95 24.60 -5.98
C VAL A 154 -17.76 23.13 -6.33
N MET A 155 -17.27 22.83 -7.53
CA MET A 155 -17.14 21.49 -8.04
C MET A 155 -15.69 20.99 -7.94
N GLY A 156 -15.53 19.71 -7.67
CA GLY A 156 -14.23 19.04 -7.84
C GLY A 156 -13.88 18.95 -9.32
N HIS A 157 -12.58 18.96 -9.60
CA HIS A 157 -12.04 18.98 -10.97
C HIS A 157 -12.58 17.87 -11.86
N SER A 158 -12.59 16.63 -11.37
CA SER A 158 -13.00 15.45 -12.16
C SER A 158 -14.48 15.54 -12.55
N ILE A 159 -15.34 15.93 -11.60
CA ILE A 159 -16.78 16.10 -11.87
C ILE A 159 -17.02 17.22 -12.88
N PHE A 160 -16.32 18.35 -12.72
CA PHE A 160 -16.47 19.47 -13.63
C PHE A 160 -16.11 19.08 -15.06
N ASN A 161 -14.96 18.46 -15.26
CA ASN A 161 -14.50 18.04 -16.59
C ASN A 161 -15.41 17.00 -17.24
N GLU A 162 -15.95 16.07 -16.45
CA GLU A 162 -16.84 15.03 -16.97
C GLU A 162 -18.23 15.60 -17.36
N ILE A 163 -18.75 16.57 -16.58
CA ILE A 163 -20.10 17.11 -16.78
C ILE A 163 -20.08 18.22 -17.81
N PHE A 164 -19.09 19.11 -17.74
CA PHE A 164 -19.02 20.32 -18.58
C PHE A 164 -17.92 20.26 -19.64
N GLU A 165 -17.29 19.11 -19.82
CA GLU A 165 -16.27 18.86 -20.86
C GLU A 165 -15.10 19.88 -20.82
N GLY A 166 -14.77 20.35 -19.60
CA GLY A 166 -13.65 21.28 -19.40
C GLY A 166 -13.89 22.70 -19.88
N LYS A 167 -15.16 23.18 -19.97
CA LYS A 167 -15.46 24.55 -20.36
C LYS A 167 -14.57 25.56 -19.63
N GLU A 168 -14.11 26.58 -20.33
CA GLU A 168 -13.20 27.58 -19.77
C GLU A 168 -13.90 28.58 -18.87
N SER A 169 -15.09 29.05 -19.27
CA SER A 169 -15.91 30.00 -18.49
C SER A 169 -16.90 29.26 -17.59
N LEU A 170 -17.15 29.83 -16.42
CA LEU A 170 -18.18 29.38 -15.48
C LEU A 170 -19.49 30.15 -15.62
N ASP A 171 -19.55 31.19 -16.47
CA ASP A 171 -20.67 32.06 -16.56
C ASP A 171 -21.95 31.32 -17.00
N GLY A 172 -22.99 31.45 -16.19
CA GLY A 172 -24.30 30.85 -16.46
C GLY A 172 -24.33 29.32 -16.32
N LEU A 173 -23.23 28.66 -15.87
CA LEU A 173 -23.25 27.23 -15.66
C LEU A 173 -24.08 26.86 -14.43
N THR A 174 -25.03 25.98 -14.66
CA THR A 174 -25.91 25.46 -13.62
C THR A 174 -25.95 23.94 -13.66
N LEU A 175 -26.23 23.35 -12.53
CA LEU A 175 -26.47 21.91 -12.42
C LEU A 175 -27.68 21.63 -11.54
N THR A 176 -28.33 20.50 -11.73
CA THR A 176 -29.47 20.07 -10.93
C THR A 176 -29.06 19.00 -9.96
N LEU A 177 -29.16 19.31 -8.65
CA LEU A 177 -28.94 18.40 -7.53
C LEU A 177 -30.20 18.31 -6.69
N GLU A 178 -30.65 17.10 -6.35
CA GLU A 178 -31.86 16.89 -5.53
C GLU A 178 -33.08 17.73 -5.99
N GLY A 179 -33.27 17.82 -7.29
CA GLY A 179 -34.36 18.59 -7.87
C GLY A 179 -34.21 20.12 -7.79
N GLN A 180 -33.09 20.65 -7.32
CA GLN A 180 -32.82 22.08 -7.20
C GLN A 180 -31.71 22.49 -8.18
N VAL A 181 -31.83 23.71 -8.71
CA VAL A 181 -30.84 24.30 -9.61
C VAL A 181 -29.78 25.03 -8.78
N TRP A 182 -28.52 24.71 -9.05
CA TRP A 182 -27.34 25.29 -8.40
C TRP A 182 -26.45 25.97 -9.41
N THR A 183 -25.96 27.16 -9.07
CA THR A 183 -25.02 27.92 -9.92
C THR A 183 -23.59 27.50 -9.57
N VAL A 184 -22.81 27.14 -10.58
CA VAL A 184 -21.41 26.81 -10.41
C VAL A 184 -20.57 28.06 -10.28
N ILE A 185 -19.95 28.31 -9.14
CA ILE A 185 -19.15 29.51 -8.86
C ILE A 185 -17.65 29.24 -8.82
N GLY A 186 -17.25 28.00 -8.77
CA GLY A 186 -15.83 27.65 -8.74
C GLY A 186 -15.57 26.17 -9.04
N VAL A 187 -14.33 25.91 -9.45
CA VAL A 187 -13.79 24.58 -9.67
C VAL A 187 -12.52 24.43 -8.88
N LEU A 188 -12.42 23.35 -8.13
CA LEU A 188 -11.22 23.03 -7.36
C LEU A 188 -10.13 22.52 -8.30
N LYS A 189 -8.89 22.86 -7.99
CA LYS A 189 -7.71 22.30 -8.64
C LYS A 189 -7.58 20.82 -8.30
N VAL A 190 -7.06 20.05 -9.25
CA VAL A 190 -6.79 18.61 -9.02
C VAL A 190 -5.96 18.41 -7.76
N LYS A 191 -6.50 17.64 -6.83
CA LYS A 191 -5.74 17.15 -5.70
C LYS A 191 -5.11 15.81 -6.12
N PRO A 192 -3.77 15.72 -6.22
CA PRO A 192 -3.12 14.48 -6.68
C PRO A 192 -3.39 13.36 -5.69
N VAL A 193 -3.80 12.22 -6.22
CA VAL A 193 -4.07 11.00 -5.44
C VAL A 193 -3.31 9.86 -6.07
N LEU A 194 -2.83 8.95 -5.24
CA LEU A 194 -2.25 7.71 -5.71
C LEU A 194 -3.32 6.91 -6.47
N GLY A 195 -3.03 6.59 -7.72
CA GLY A 195 -3.99 5.86 -8.56
C GLY A 195 -4.53 6.65 -9.74
N GLY A 196 -3.90 7.79 -10.06
CA GLY A 196 -4.16 8.54 -11.29
C GLY A 196 -5.64 8.78 -11.55
N GLY A 197 -6.21 9.87 -11.07
CA GLY A 197 -7.57 10.29 -11.44
C GLY A 197 -8.66 9.25 -11.17
N GLY A 198 -8.37 8.25 -10.37
CA GLY A 198 -9.37 7.25 -9.99
C GLY A 198 -10.56 7.94 -9.36
N ASP A 199 -11.74 7.53 -9.77
CA ASP A 199 -13.05 7.97 -9.28
C ASP A 199 -13.29 7.65 -7.80
N GLY A 200 -12.23 7.75 -6.98
CA GLY A 200 -12.33 7.60 -5.55
C GLY A 200 -13.39 8.54 -5.01
N PHE A 201 -14.53 7.98 -4.66
CA PHE A 201 -15.74 8.64 -4.18
C PHE A 201 -15.48 9.62 -3.01
N TRP A 202 -14.36 9.46 -2.34
CA TRP A 202 -13.93 10.19 -1.12
C TRP A 202 -13.09 11.45 -1.41
N LEU A 203 -12.64 11.62 -2.65
CA LEU A 203 -11.69 12.64 -3.00
C LEU A 203 -12.39 13.96 -3.34
N TRP A 204 -11.74 15.07 -3.01
CA TRP A 204 -12.21 16.42 -3.34
C TRP A 204 -12.46 16.61 -4.83
N ASN A 205 -11.77 15.85 -5.68
CA ASN A 205 -11.96 15.86 -7.13
C ASN A 205 -13.39 15.42 -7.55
N ASN A 206 -14.06 14.61 -6.72
CA ASN A 206 -15.38 14.03 -6.97
C ASN A 206 -16.46 14.54 -5.99
N LYS A 207 -16.22 15.69 -5.34
CA LYS A 207 -17.18 16.33 -4.43
C LYS A 207 -17.82 17.57 -5.07
N VAL A 208 -19.04 17.83 -4.68
CA VAL A 208 -19.72 19.12 -4.93
C VAL A 208 -19.93 19.78 -3.58
N VAL A 209 -19.33 20.94 -3.38
CA VAL A 209 -19.37 21.68 -2.13
C VAL A 209 -20.42 22.80 -2.26
N ILE A 210 -21.37 22.83 -1.34
CA ILE A 210 -22.41 23.85 -1.23
C ILE A 210 -22.33 24.54 0.14
N PRO A 211 -22.90 25.73 0.34
CA PRO A 211 -22.93 26.37 1.65
C PRO A 211 -23.61 25.47 2.69
N HIS A 212 -22.97 25.25 3.85
CA HIS A 212 -23.52 24.36 4.88
C HIS A 212 -24.87 24.84 5.40
N THR A 213 -25.08 26.16 5.50
CA THR A 213 -26.37 26.73 5.91
C THR A 213 -27.52 26.42 4.92
N THR A 214 -27.18 26.30 3.64
CA THR A 214 -28.15 25.88 2.61
C THR A 214 -28.35 24.37 2.66
N PHE A 215 -27.27 23.60 2.88
CA PHE A 215 -27.35 22.17 3.09
C PHE A 215 -28.24 21.79 4.27
N ASP A 216 -28.03 22.45 5.43
CA ASP A 216 -28.79 22.20 6.64
C ASP A 216 -30.26 22.55 6.48
N ALA A 217 -30.56 23.69 5.84
CA ALA A 217 -31.95 24.11 5.61
C ALA A 217 -32.72 23.16 4.69
N MET A 218 -32.02 22.46 3.79
CA MET A 218 -32.66 21.59 2.80
C MET A 218 -32.65 20.10 3.21
N PHE A 219 -31.59 19.64 3.88
CA PHE A 219 -31.31 18.22 4.02
C PHE A 219 -31.10 17.76 5.46
N SER A 220 -30.94 18.68 6.43
CA SER A 220 -30.66 18.32 7.84
C SER A 220 -31.63 19.03 8.77
N ALA A 221 -32.57 18.28 9.36
CA ALA A 221 -33.56 18.86 10.28
C ALA A 221 -32.97 19.31 11.63
N GLN A 222 -31.76 18.87 11.99
CA GLN A 222 -31.17 19.09 13.34
C GLN A 222 -29.74 19.63 13.30
N HIS A 223 -29.30 20.24 12.19
CA HIS A 223 -27.90 20.70 12.01
C HIS A 223 -26.87 19.60 12.26
N GLU A 224 -27.24 18.37 11.97
CA GLU A 224 -26.38 17.22 12.17
C GLU A 224 -25.26 17.22 11.14
N THR A 225 -24.07 16.85 11.61
CA THR A 225 -22.90 16.66 10.74
C THR A 225 -22.46 15.19 10.76
N ASN A 226 -21.87 14.74 9.66
CA ASN A 226 -21.33 13.41 9.57
C ASN A 226 -19.92 13.33 10.19
N ARG A 227 -19.17 14.40 10.05
CA ARG A 227 -17.78 14.49 10.46
C ARG A 227 -17.43 15.89 10.95
N VAL A 228 -16.49 15.95 11.89
CA VAL A 228 -15.80 17.19 12.28
C VAL A 228 -14.32 16.97 12.09
N PHE A 229 -13.64 17.95 11.53
CA PHE A 229 -12.21 17.90 11.26
C PHE A 229 -11.51 19.00 12.06
N VAL A 230 -10.39 18.65 12.67
CA VAL A 230 -9.52 19.56 13.42
C VAL A 230 -8.14 19.50 12.80
N ARG A 231 -7.57 20.62 12.36
CA ARG A 231 -6.21 20.68 11.87
C ARG A 231 -5.26 21.06 13.01
N LEU A 232 -4.45 20.13 13.41
CA LEU A 232 -3.39 20.35 14.38
C LEU A 232 -2.16 20.94 13.66
N GLY A 233 -1.52 21.95 14.27
CA GLY A 233 -0.31 22.57 13.67
C GLY A 233 0.87 21.59 13.61
N GLU A 234 1.82 21.84 12.71
CA GLU A 234 3.02 20.99 12.50
C GLU A 234 3.82 20.69 13.79
N SER A 235 3.80 21.59 14.77
CA SER A 235 4.43 21.38 16.07
C SER A 235 3.76 20.29 16.92
N THR A 236 2.56 19.85 16.55
CA THR A 236 1.76 18.85 17.27
C THR A 236 1.98 17.42 16.74
N LEU A 237 2.72 17.26 15.65
CA LEU A 237 2.99 15.99 14.96
C LEU A 237 3.88 14.99 15.75
N LEU A 238 4.42 15.37 16.92
CA LEU A 238 5.02 14.39 17.81
C LEU A 238 3.90 13.50 18.40
N ALA A 239 4.00 12.20 18.26
CA ALA A 239 3.00 11.20 18.68
C ALA A 239 2.42 11.42 20.09
N THR A 240 3.23 11.96 21.02
CA THR A 240 2.80 12.32 22.39
C THR A 240 1.85 13.53 22.41
N LYS A 241 2.06 14.49 21.53
CA LYS A 241 1.21 15.70 21.46
C LYS A 241 -0.08 15.41 20.71
N LEU A 242 -0.05 14.51 19.72
CA LEU A 242 -1.24 14.05 19.02
C LEU A 242 -2.21 13.37 19.99
N LYS A 243 -1.71 12.42 20.80
CA LYS A 243 -2.54 11.75 21.83
C LYS A 243 -3.09 12.73 22.87
N ALA A 244 -2.32 13.76 23.25
CA ALA A 244 -2.80 14.80 24.14
C ALA A 244 -3.92 15.62 23.48
N ALA A 245 -3.77 15.99 22.21
CA ALA A 245 -4.80 16.72 21.48
C ALA A 245 -6.06 15.85 21.27
N GLU A 246 -5.92 14.56 20.96
CA GLU A 246 -7.03 13.61 20.88
C GLU A 246 -7.78 13.51 22.22
N GLY A 247 -7.05 13.49 23.35
CA GLY A 247 -7.64 13.53 24.68
C GLY A 247 -8.48 14.77 24.91
N VAL A 248 -7.96 15.96 24.55
CA VAL A 248 -8.68 17.24 24.66
C VAL A 248 -9.92 17.25 23.78
N ILE A 249 -9.81 16.79 22.53
CA ILE A 249 -10.93 16.69 21.58
C ILE A 249 -12.00 15.76 22.16
N ARG A 250 -11.60 14.59 22.64
CA ARG A 250 -12.50 13.60 23.24
C ARG A 250 -13.26 14.19 24.44
N ASP A 251 -12.55 14.80 25.38
CA ASP A 251 -13.16 15.39 26.58
C ASP A 251 -14.12 16.53 26.24
N THR A 252 -13.78 17.36 25.27
CA THR A 252 -14.61 18.47 24.82
C THR A 252 -15.93 17.97 24.23
N ILE A 253 -15.88 16.96 23.36
CA ILE A 253 -17.08 16.40 22.75
C ILE A 253 -17.89 15.58 23.75
N LEU A 254 -17.27 14.76 24.62
CA LEU A 254 -17.95 13.97 25.62
C LEU A 254 -18.81 14.82 26.55
N ARG A 255 -18.33 16.00 26.97
CA ARG A 255 -19.10 16.93 27.81
C ARG A 255 -20.40 17.34 27.13
N ARG A 256 -20.37 17.65 25.83
CA ARG A 256 -21.56 18.03 25.08
C ARG A 256 -22.47 16.84 24.81
N HIS A 257 -21.91 15.65 24.63
CA HIS A 257 -22.61 14.39 24.37
C HIS A 257 -23.11 13.70 25.66
N LEU A 258 -23.17 14.43 26.79
CA LEU A 258 -23.67 13.91 28.08
C LEU A 258 -22.90 12.67 28.58
N GLY A 259 -21.61 12.57 28.24
CA GLY A 259 -20.76 11.43 28.60
C GLY A 259 -21.00 10.16 27.78
N VAL A 260 -21.72 10.27 26.66
CA VAL A 260 -21.94 9.14 25.74
C VAL A 260 -20.91 9.20 24.61
N GLU A 261 -20.13 8.15 24.46
CA GLU A 261 -19.11 8.02 23.42
C GLU A 261 -19.72 7.41 22.15
N ASN A 262 -20.42 8.25 21.39
CA ASN A 262 -21.05 7.90 20.10
C ASN A 262 -20.31 8.51 18.90
N PHE A 263 -19.03 8.71 19.07
CA PHE A 263 -18.12 9.23 18.07
C PHE A 263 -16.78 8.50 18.14
N LYS A 264 -16.09 8.47 17.03
CA LYS A 264 -14.73 7.93 16.93
C LYS A 264 -13.80 9.03 16.44
N ILE A 265 -12.67 9.20 17.11
CA ILE A 265 -11.61 10.09 16.69
C ILE A 265 -10.63 9.24 15.86
N GLU A 266 -10.46 9.63 14.62
CA GLU A 266 -9.53 8.99 13.68
C GLU A 266 -8.48 10.03 13.33
N GLY A 267 -7.30 9.88 13.92
CA GLY A 267 -6.10 10.51 13.43
C GLY A 267 -5.49 9.63 12.31
N GLU A 268 -4.51 10.15 11.61
CA GLU A 268 -3.80 9.39 10.57
C GLU A 268 -3.24 8.04 11.08
N GLU A 269 -2.93 7.95 12.39
CA GLU A 269 -2.46 6.69 13.00
C GLU A 269 -3.50 5.56 12.97
N GLY A 270 -4.79 5.85 13.04
CA GLY A 270 -5.84 4.82 13.05
C GLY A 270 -6.01 4.16 11.68
N GLU A 271 -6.08 4.95 10.63
CA GLU A 271 -6.15 4.46 9.25
C GLU A 271 -4.82 3.83 8.81
N ALA A 272 -3.69 4.47 9.14
CA ALA A 272 -2.36 3.95 8.88
C ALA A 272 -2.07 2.59 9.56
N ASN A 273 -2.61 2.33 10.74
CA ASN A 273 -2.45 1.03 11.39
C ASN A 273 -3.22 -0.09 10.69
N GLN A 274 -4.42 0.19 10.17
CA GLN A 274 -5.17 -0.77 9.39
C GLN A 274 -4.50 -1.06 8.04
N GLU A 275 -4.00 -0.03 7.37
CA GLU A 275 -3.22 -0.18 6.14
C GLU A 275 -1.93 -0.95 6.38
N ARG A 276 -1.19 -0.66 7.45
CA ARG A 276 0.01 -1.40 7.86
C ARG A 276 -0.27 -2.87 8.14
N LEU A 277 -1.40 -3.19 8.77
CA LEU A 277 -1.82 -4.57 9.01
C LEU A 277 -2.08 -5.30 7.68
N ILE A 278 -2.81 -4.69 6.77
CA ILE A 278 -3.08 -5.24 5.44
C ILE A 278 -1.76 -5.45 4.68
N LEU A 279 -0.88 -4.45 4.67
CA LEU A 279 0.44 -4.57 4.04
C LEU A 279 1.29 -5.67 4.69
N ALA A 280 1.23 -5.82 6.03
CA ALA A 280 1.94 -6.89 6.73
C ALA A 280 1.41 -8.29 6.34
N ILE A 281 0.09 -8.45 6.22
CA ILE A 281 -0.52 -9.70 5.75
C ILE A 281 -0.08 -10.00 4.32
N ILE A 282 -0.12 -9.01 3.43
CA ILE A 282 0.35 -9.16 2.05
C ILE A 282 1.83 -9.56 2.03
N LYS A 283 2.69 -8.87 2.80
CA LYS A 283 4.12 -9.21 2.95
C LYS A 283 4.30 -10.66 3.39
N MET A 284 3.53 -11.12 4.36
CA MET A 284 3.62 -12.48 4.88
C MET A 284 3.21 -13.54 3.86
N LEU A 285 2.11 -13.32 3.14
CA LEU A 285 1.63 -14.21 2.08
C LEU A 285 2.64 -14.33 0.94
N LEU A 286 3.21 -13.21 0.53
CA LEU A 286 4.15 -13.15 -0.57
C LEU A 286 5.52 -13.77 -0.19
N LEU A 287 5.97 -13.56 1.03
CA LEU A 287 7.18 -14.21 1.55
C LEU A 287 6.97 -15.74 1.65
N GLY A 288 5.77 -16.16 2.07
CA GLY A 288 5.38 -17.56 2.09
C GLY A 288 5.41 -18.21 0.72
N THR A 289 4.90 -17.55 -0.32
CA THR A 289 4.96 -18.07 -1.71
C THR A 289 6.39 -18.16 -2.25
N GLY A 290 7.23 -17.16 -1.93
CA GLY A 290 8.67 -17.18 -2.27
C GLY A 290 9.41 -18.36 -1.61
N LEU A 291 9.18 -18.58 -0.32
CA LEU A 291 9.76 -19.71 0.43
C LEU A 291 9.27 -21.06 -0.11
N LEU A 292 7.96 -21.16 -0.44
CA LEU A 292 7.40 -22.37 -1.05
C LEU A 292 8.06 -22.68 -2.40
N SER A 293 8.27 -21.66 -3.24
CA SER A 293 8.99 -21.83 -4.52
C SER A 293 10.42 -22.29 -4.33
N LEU A 294 11.14 -21.71 -3.34
CA LEU A 294 12.50 -22.16 -2.99
C LEU A 294 12.51 -23.60 -2.48
N PHE A 295 11.51 -24.01 -1.70
CA PHE A 295 11.38 -25.38 -1.20
C PHE A 295 11.18 -26.36 -2.37
N VAL A 296 10.31 -26.07 -3.31
CA VAL A 296 10.09 -26.87 -4.53
C VAL A 296 11.37 -26.92 -5.38
N GLY A 297 12.05 -25.77 -5.56
CA GLY A 297 13.35 -25.69 -6.22
C GLY A 297 14.42 -26.53 -5.53
N GLY A 298 14.43 -26.55 -4.20
CA GLY A 298 15.33 -27.37 -3.38
C GLY A 298 15.11 -28.87 -3.55
N ILE A 299 13.84 -29.32 -3.57
CA ILE A 299 13.53 -30.74 -3.87
C ILE A 299 14.07 -31.13 -5.25
N ASN A 300 13.92 -30.24 -6.22
CA ASN A 300 14.45 -30.49 -7.57
C ASN A 300 15.99 -30.55 -7.57
N ILE A 301 16.68 -29.69 -6.80
CA ILE A 301 18.15 -29.81 -6.61
C ILE A 301 18.50 -31.20 -6.05
N MET A 302 17.83 -31.64 -4.98
CA MET A 302 18.06 -32.93 -4.36
C MET A 302 17.91 -34.06 -5.39
N ASN A 303 16.83 -34.01 -6.19
CA ASN A 303 16.59 -35.04 -7.20
C ASN A 303 17.68 -35.08 -8.31
N ILE A 304 18.10 -33.87 -8.79
CA ILE A 304 19.21 -33.81 -9.77
C ILE A 304 20.51 -34.36 -9.17
N MET A 305 20.83 -33.94 -7.95
CA MET A 305 22.04 -34.37 -7.30
C MET A 305 22.07 -35.86 -7.03
N LEU A 306 20.92 -36.48 -6.68
CA LEU A 306 20.83 -37.94 -6.51
C LEU A 306 21.14 -38.68 -7.83
N VAL A 307 20.58 -38.19 -8.95
CA VAL A 307 20.85 -38.74 -10.28
C VAL A 307 22.33 -38.54 -10.65
N THR A 308 22.87 -37.34 -10.41
CA THR A 308 24.28 -37.02 -10.68
C THR A 308 25.23 -37.94 -9.89
N VAL A 309 24.91 -38.22 -8.61
CA VAL A 309 25.69 -39.13 -7.79
C VAL A 309 25.68 -40.55 -8.36
N THR A 310 24.51 -41.04 -8.84
CA THR A 310 24.42 -42.38 -9.47
C THR A 310 25.18 -42.44 -10.79
N GLU A 311 25.08 -41.44 -11.63
CA GLU A 311 25.81 -41.35 -12.91
C GLU A 311 27.34 -41.27 -12.72
N ARG A 312 27.80 -40.66 -11.59
CA ARG A 312 29.22 -40.49 -11.27
C ARG A 312 29.75 -41.50 -10.24
N THR A 313 28.99 -42.56 -9.95
CA THR A 313 29.36 -43.55 -8.90
C THR A 313 30.78 -44.10 -9.11
N ARG A 314 31.15 -44.47 -10.32
CA ARG A 314 32.49 -45.00 -10.64
C ARG A 314 33.60 -43.95 -10.44
N GLU A 315 33.39 -42.72 -10.82
CA GLU A 315 34.31 -41.60 -10.61
C GLU A 315 34.56 -41.35 -9.11
N ILE A 316 33.49 -41.37 -8.31
CA ILE A 316 33.56 -41.24 -6.84
C ILE A 316 34.35 -42.42 -6.26
N GLY A 317 34.06 -43.62 -6.71
CA GLY A 317 34.80 -44.85 -6.29
C GLY A 317 36.28 -44.76 -6.56
N VAL A 318 36.70 -44.34 -7.77
CA VAL A 318 38.12 -44.12 -8.10
C VAL A 318 38.77 -43.09 -7.17
N ARG A 319 38.13 -41.94 -6.94
CA ARG A 319 38.68 -40.92 -6.03
C ARG A 319 38.83 -41.41 -4.60
N ARG A 320 37.86 -42.18 -4.12
CA ARG A 320 37.90 -42.81 -2.79
C ARG A 320 39.00 -43.87 -2.69
N ALA A 321 39.19 -44.67 -3.73
CA ALA A 321 40.27 -45.69 -3.79
C ALA A 321 41.65 -45.06 -3.81
N VAL A 322 41.84 -43.88 -4.38
CA VAL A 322 43.11 -43.13 -4.40
C VAL A 322 43.30 -42.29 -3.12
N GLY A 323 42.38 -42.37 -2.13
CA GLY A 323 42.57 -41.80 -0.79
C GLY A 323 41.78 -40.50 -0.53
N ALA A 324 40.78 -40.15 -1.34
CA ALA A 324 39.91 -39.01 -1.01
C ALA A 324 39.07 -39.28 0.25
N THR A 325 39.07 -38.33 1.19
CA THR A 325 38.28 -38.45 2.42
C THR A 325 36.77 -38.29 2.12
N PRO A 326 35.89 -38.96 2.92
CA PRO A 326 34.44 -38.78 2.78
C PRO A 326 34.00 -37.32 2.84
N THR A 327 34.62 -36.55 3.72
CA THR A 327 34.33 -35.09 3.87
C THR A 327 34.71 -34.30 2.63
N ALA A 328 35.80 -34.68 1.93
CA ALA A 328 36.19 -34.01 0.69
C ALA A 328 35.16 -34.26 -0.43
N ILE A 329 34.63 -35.48 -0.54
CA ILE A 329 33.56 -35.80 -1.50
C ILE A 329 32.27 -35.08 -1.14
N MET A 330 31.86 -35.13 0.14
CA MET A 330 30.66 -34.42 0.60
C MET A 330 30.72 -32.93 0.30
N MET A 331 31.85 -32.28 0.62
CA MET A 331 32.03 -30.86 0.39
C MET A 331 31.99 -30.51 -1.10
N GLN A 332 32.54 -31.37 -1.94
CA GLN A 332 32.49 -31.17 -3.39
C GLN A 332 31.05 -31.11 -3.93
N PHE A 333 30.22 -32.11 -3.57
CA PHE A 333 28.81 -32.14 -4.02
C PHE A 333 27.98 -31.05 -3.37
N LEU A 334 28.27 -30.69 -2.11
CA LEU A 334 27.56 -29.57 -1.44
C LEU A 334 27.87 -28.24 -2.10
N LEU A 335 29.13 -28.01 -2.49
CA LEU A 335 29.50 -26.79 -3.26
C LEU A 335 28.84 -26.78 -4.63
N GLU A 336 28.73 -27.93 -5.31
CA GLU A 336 28.05 -28.03 -6.61
C GLU A 336 26.57 -27.71 -6.48
N ALA A 337 25.87 -28.24 -5.48
CA ALA A 337 24.47 -27.89 -5.18
C ALA A 337 24.28 -26.42 -4.85
N SER A 338 25.14 -25.85 -4.01
CA SER A 338 25.14 -24.44 -3.63
C SER A 338 25.38 -23.53 -4.83
N PHE A 339 26.25 -23.93 -5.74
CA PHE A 339 26.55 -23.18 -6.96
C PHE A 339 25.37 -23.18 -7.94
N ILE A 340 24.67 -24.31 -8.09
CA ILE A 340 23.43 -24.39 -8.87
C ILE A 340 22.37 -23.45 -8.29
N ALA A 341 22.20 -23.49 -6.96
CA ALA A 341 21.25 -22.63 -6.27
C ALA A 341 21.60 -21.14 -6.40
N LEU A 342 22.89 -20.79 -6.26
CA LEU A 342 23.36 -19.42 -6.41
C LEU A 342 23.14 -18.90 -7.85
N THR A 343 23.40 -19.73 -8.88
CA THR A 343 23.15 -19.33 -10.27
C THR A 343 21.68 -19.07 -10.52
N GLY A 344 20.79 -19.93 -10.03
CA GLY A 344 19.34 -19.71 -10.06
C GLY A 344 18.92 -18.43 -9.32
N GLY A 345 19.48 -18.21 -8.14
CA GLY A 345 19.26 -17.02 -7.34
C GLY A 345 19.69 -15.73 -8.04
N VAL A 346 20.90 -15.71 -8.63
CA VAL A 346 21.41 -14.53 -9.37
C VAL A 346 20.53 -14.23 -10.59
N ILE A 347 20.17 -15.24 -11.38
CA ILE A 347 19.27 -15.04 -12.51
C ILE A 347 17.91 -14.55 -12.03
N GLY A 348 17.38 -15.09 -10.94
CA GLY A 348 16.12 -14.66 -10.33
C GLY A 348 16.15 -13.20 -9.86
N VAL A 349 17.22 -12.79 -9.19
CA VAL A 349 17.42 -11.41 -8.74
C VAL A 349 17.51 -10.47 -9.94
N LEU A 350 18.32 -10.78 -10.95
CA LEU A 350 18.44 -9.97 -12.16
C LEU A 350 17.09 -9.86 -12.91
N GLY A 351 16.37 -10.98 -13.03
CA GLY A 351 15.03 -10.99 -13.60
C GLY A 351 14.04 -10.15 -12.81
N ALA A 352 14.09 -10.22 -11.48
CA ALA A 352 13.25 -9.42 -10.59
C ALA A 352 13.56 -7.91 -10.71
N LEU A 353 14.83 -7.53 -10.78
CA LEU A 353 15.23 -6.13 -10.98
C LEU A 353 14.73 -5.59 -12.32
N PHE A 354 14.87 -6.39 -13.39
CA PHE A 354 14.36 -6.02 -14.72
C PHE A 354 12.83 -5.88 -14.71
N LEU A 355 12.12 -6.84 -14.11
CA LEU A 355 10.67 -6.81 -14.00
C LEU A 355 10.18 -5.65 -13.14
N SER A 356 10.88 -5.35 -12.03
CA SER A 356 10.60 -4.19 -11.17
C SER A 356 10.75 -2.88 -11.94
N TRP A 357 11.80 -2.77 -12.75
CA TRP A 357 12.02 -1.60 -13.60
C TRP A 357 10.92 -1.42 -14.65
N MET A 358 10.55 -2.49 -15.34
CA MET A 358 9.47 -2.47 -16.33
C MET A 358 8.12 -2.11 -15.67
N LEU A 359 7.84 -2.69 -14.51
CA LEU A 359 6.61 -2.44 -13.79
C LEU A 359 6.56 -1.01 -13.22
N ALA A 360 7.70 -0.46 -12.76
CA ALA A 360 7.80 0.92 -12.32
C ALA A 360 7.48 1.90 -13.46
N LEU A 361 7.98 1.65 -14.67
CA LEU A 361 7.64 2.46 -15.86
C LEU A 361 6.14 2.41 -16.15
N LEU A 362 5.54 1.22 -16.11
CA LEU A 362 4.11 1.04 -16.35
C LEU A 362 3.28 1.75 -15.28
N LEU A 363 3.60 1.55 -14.00
CA LEU A 363 2.88 2.16 -12.88
C LEU A 363 3.04 3.68 -12.86
N THR A 364 4.22 4.20 -13.20
CA THR A 364 4.43 5.66 -13.32
C THR A 364 3.54 6.25 -14.41
N HIS A 365 3.37 5.53 -15.51
CA HIS A 365 2.50 5.99 -16.61
C HIS A 365 1.02 5.93 -16.21
N LEU A 366 0.59 4.89 -15.50
CA LEU A 366 -0.81 4.70 -15.11
C LEU A 366 -1.20 5.52 -13.87
N LEU A 367 -0.31 5.65 -12.88
CA LEU A 367 -0.60 6.21 -11.55
C LEU A 367 0.07 7.57 -11.32
N GLY A 368 0.94 8.01 -12.22
CA GLY A 368 1.55 9.35 -12.19
C GLY A 368 2.65 9.59 -11.16
N ALA A 369 2.90 8.67 -10.22
CA ALA A 369 3.83 8.90 -9.11
C ALA A 369 4.44 7.64 -8.49
N TRP A 370 4.91 6.70 -9.33
CA TRP A 370 5.58 5.50 -8.80
C TRP A 370 7.10 5.61 -8.91
N THR A 371 7.83 5.33 -7.82
CA THR A 371 9.30 5.33 -7.82
C THR A 371 9.83 3.92 -7.64
N LEU A 372 10.84 3.57 -8.44
CA LEU A 372 11.53 2.29 -8.28
C LEU A 372 12.41 2.36 -7.03
N HIS A 373 12.12 1.50 -6.07
CA HIS A 373 12.97 1.30 -4.88
C HIS A 373 13.60 -0.08 -4.93
N ILE A 374 14.93 -0.12 -4.89
CA ILE A 374 15.69 -1.35 -4.79
C ILE A 374 16.20 -1.47 -3.37
N GLU A 375 15.67 -2.42 -2.63
CA GLU A 375 16.08 -2.73 -1.27
C GLU A 375 17.27 -3.69 -1.29
N TYR A 376 18.48 -3.21 -1.01
CA TYR A 376 19.70 -4.03 -1.03
C TYR A 376 19.63 -5.25 -0.11
N TRP A 377 18.96 -5.15 1.03
CA TRP A 377 18.78 -6.26 1.95
C TRP A 377 17.95 -7.40 1.32
N SER A 378 17.00 -7.10 0.43
CA SER A 378 16.19 -8.13 -0.24
C SER A 378 17.00 -8.93 -1.24
N ILE A 379 17.99 -8.31 -1.89
CA ILE A 379 18.95 -8.99 -2.76
C ILE A 379 19.80 -9.96 -1.94
N LEU A 380 20.36 -9.48 -0.81
CA LEU A 380 21.14 -10.32 0.08
C LEU A 380 20.32 -11.48 0.66
N LEU A 381 19.06 -11.20 1.04
CA LEU A 381 18.15 -12.23 1.55
C LEU A 381 17.81 -13.26 0.46
N GLY A 382 17.48 -12.84 -0.75
CA GLY A 382 17.14 -13.72 -1.86
C GLY A 382 18.31 -14.63 -2.24
N LEU A 383 19.52 -14.08 -2.35
CA LEU A 383 20.74 -14.86 -2.62
C LEU A 383 21.11 -15.78 -1.43
N GLY A 384 21.02 -15.27 -0.20
CA GLY A 384 21.29 -16.04 1.01
C GLY A 384 20.35 -17.24 1.16
N LEU A 385 19.05 -17.04 0.94
CA LEU A 385 18.05 -18.11 0.96
C LEU A 385 18.25 -19.12 -0.17
N SER A 386 18.68 -18.65 -1.36
CA SER A 386 19.01 -19.57 -2.47
C SER A 386 20.19 -20.49 -2.10
N ILE A 387 21.27 -19.90 -1.56
CA ILE A 387 22.43 -20.70 -1.10
C ILE A 387 22.03 -21.65 0.03
N PHE A 388 21.25 -21.16 1.00
CA PHE A 388 20.75 -21.98 2.10
C PHE A 388 19.93 -23.17 1.60
N THR A 389 19.05 -22.95 0.60
CA THR A 389 18.29 -24.02 -0.06
C THR A 389 19.22 -25.01 -0.74
N GLY A 390 20.24 -24.55 -1.47
CA GLY A 390 21.24 -25.43 -2.09
C GLY A 390 21.98 -26.30 -1.09
N ILE A 391 22.39 -25.73 0.05
CA ILE A 391 23.05 -26.46 1.12
C ILE A 391 22.11 -27.49 1.75
N THR A 392 20.91 -27.07 2.14
CA THR A 392 19.95 -27.90 2.85
C THR A 392 19.53 -29.13 2.02
N PHE A 393 19.14 -28.92 0.78
CA PHE A 393 18.68 -29.98 -0.11
C PHE A 393 19.83 -30.73 -0.79
N GLY A 394 21.00 -30.11 -0.90
CA GLY A 394 22.24 -30.79 -1.37
C GLY A 394 22.89 -31.68 -0.34
N LEU A 395 22.60 -31.49 0.96
CA LEU A 395 23.26 -32.23 2.05
C LEU A 395 23.01 -33.74 1.98
N PHE A 396 21.78 -34.17 1.75
CA PHE A 396 21.41 -35.59 1.68
C PHE A 396 22.12 -36.31 0.53
N PRO A 397 22.08 -35.87 -0.74
CA PRO A 397 22.80 -36.50 -1.82
C PRO A 397 24.33 -36.44 -1.64
N ALA A 398 24.87 -35.35 -1.12
CA ALA A 398 26.30 -35.23 -0.84
C ALA A 398 26.77 -36.23 0.22
N TRP A 399 25.96 -36.39 1.28
CA TRP A 399 26.23 -37.39 2.31
C TRP A 399 26.18 -38.83 1.77
N ARG A 400 25.20 -39.12 0.89
CA ARG A 400 25.10 -40.43 0.22
C ARG A 400 26.32 -40.72 -0.68
N ALA A 401 26.77 -39.72 -1.44
CA ALA A 401 27.98 -39.81 -2.26
C ALA A 401 29.25 -40.10 -1.41
N ALA A 402 29.37 -39.45 -0.24
CA ALA A 402 30.49 -39.62 0.67
C ALA A 402 30.56 -40.99 1.31
N ARG A 403 29.47 -41.73 1.42
CA ARG A 403 29.37 -43.08 2.03
C ARG A 403 29.44 -44.23 1.04
N LEU A 404 29.61 -43.98 -0.28
CA LEU A 404 29.74 -45.03 -1.28
C LEU A 404 30.97 -45.89 -0.98
N ASP A 405 30.81 -47.23 -1.01
CA ASP A 405 31.90 -48.15 -0.89
C ASP A 405 32.74 -48.15 -2.18
N PRO A 406 34.07 -47.92 -2.10
CA PRO A 406 34.91 -47.90 -3.30
C PRO A 406 34.88 -49.22 -4.10
N VAL A 407 34.74 -50.36 -3.40
CA VAL A 407 34.71 -51.66 -4.08
C VAL A 407 33.41 -51.87 -4.85
N GLU A 408 32.27 -51.52 -4.24
CA GLU A 408 30.98 -51.60 -4.91
C GLU A 408 30.86 -50.57 -6.07
N ALA A 409 31.39 -49.35 -5.83
CA ALA A 409 31.35 -48.28 -6.84
C ALA A 409 32.17 -48.61 -8.10
N LEU A 410 33.24 -49.40 -8.00
CA LEU A 410 34.05 -49.85 -9.12
C LEU A 410 33.44 -51.06 -9.86
N ARG A 411 32.52 -51.81 -9.24
CA ARG A 411 31.78 -52.91 -9.85
C ARG A 411 30.51 -52.48 -10.57
N TYR A 412 30.12 -51.23 -10.42
CA TYR A 412 28.95 -50.70 -11.09
C TYR A 412 29.25 -50.49 -12.59
N GLU A 413 28.57 -51.23 -13.45
CA GLU A 413 28.60 -51.05 -14.89
C GLU A 413 27.71 -49.89 -15.36
#